data_46890474a15e772283b14c8486614d53
#
_entry.id   46890474a15e772283b14c8486614d53
#
_cell.length_a   1.000
_cell.length_b   1.000
_cell.length_c   1.000
_cell.angle_alpha   90.00
_cell.angle_beta   90.00
_cell.angle_gamma   90.00
#
_symmetry.space_group_name_H-M   'P 1'
#
loop_
_entity.id
_entity.type
_entity.pdbx_description
1 polymer ?
#
loop_
_entity_poly.entity_id
_entity_poly.type
_entity_poly.pdbx_seq_one_letter_code
_entity_poly.pdbx_strand_id
1 'polypeptide(L)'
;MSDAARGFLALGVLLAAALVTWAVSVMKRDASIVDALWGPMFVLAALTYGWPLAGMGERGTLVLALVAAWALRLTVYVLARNHGRGEDYRYRDIRRRNEPNFALKSVYLVFGLQAVLAWLISMPLFVAVTSSRPPNVLDAIGAGLVGFGLVFESVADWQLAQFRRDPANRGEGLSHGLWRNSDRKSTRL
;
A
#
# COMPACT_ATOMS: atom_id res chain seq x y z
N MET A 1 -21.95 1.11 17.42
CA MET A 1 -20.69 1.87 17.54
C MET A 1 -20.86 3.14 16.70
N SER A 2 -20.51 4.32 17.22
CA SER A 2 -20.58 5.57 16.44
C SER A 2 -19.54 5.57 15.31
N ASP A 3 -19.75 6.40 14.28
CA ASP A 3 -18.83 6.51 13.15
C ASP A 3 -17.44 7.00 13.60
N ALA A 4 -17.40 7.95 14.53
CA ALA A 4 -16.15 8.39 15.13
C ALA A 4 -15.39 7.25 15.83
N ALA A 5 -16.13 6.42 16.61
CA ALA A 5 -15.52 5.27 17.28
C ALA A 5 -14.94 4.24 16.29
N ARG A 6 -15.61 4.01 15.15
CA ARG A 6 -15.08 3.15 14.07
C ARG A 6 -13.80 3.74 13.46
N GLY A 7 -13.81 5.05 13.19
CA GLY A 7 -12.65 5.76 12.67
C GLY A 7 -11.42 5.64 13.58
N PHE A 8 -11.60 5.90 14.89
CA PHE A 8 -10.50 5.79 15.86
C PHE A 8 -10.08 4.34 16.10
N LEU A 9 -11.02 3.38 16.06
CA LEU A 9 -10.67 1.96 16.15
C LEU A 9 -9.78 1.55 14.97
N ALA A 10 -10.12 2.00 13.76
CA ALA A 10 -9.29 1.74 12.59
C ALA A 10 -7.88 2.31 12.75
N LEU A 11 -7.73 3.56 13.24
CA LEU A 11 -6.42 4.12 13.55
C LEU A 11 -5.65 3.23 14.54
N GLY A 12 -6.31 2.78 15.61
CA GLY A 12 -5.71 1.88 16.60
C GLY A 12 -5.23 0.55 15.99
N VAL A 13 -6.04 -0.06 15.12
CA VAL A 13 -5.69 -1.29 14.39
C VAL A 13 -4.48 -1.07 13.47
N LEU A 14 -4.46 0.05 12.72
CA LEU A 14 -3.35 0.37 11.83
C LEU A 14 -2.06 0.66 12.60
N LEU A 15 -2.13 1.36 13.73
CA LEU A 15 -0.97 1.58 14.61
C LEU A 15 -0.46 0.27 15.20
N ALA A 16 -1.35 -0.63 15.62
CA ALA A 16 -0.96 -1.95 16.11
C ALA A 16 -0.25 -2.78 15.02
N ALA A 17 -0.79 -2.81 13.78
CA ALA A 17 -0.15 -3.46 12.65
C ALA A 17 1.22 -2.86 12.33
N ALA A 18 1.33 -1.53 12.38
CA ALA A 18 2.59 -0.81 12.19
C ALA A 18 3.61 -1.16 13.27
N LEU A 19 3.22 -1.25 14.55
CA LEU A 19 4.10 -1.64 15.66
C LEU A 19 4.59 -3.08 15.52
N VAL A 20 3.73 -4.02 15.14
CA VAL A 20 4.13 -5.40 14.87
C VAL A 20 5.16 -5.45 13.74
N THR A 21 4.89 -4.73 12.65
CA THR A 21 5.81 -4.65 11.50
C THR A 21 7.12 -3.95 11.88
N TRP A 22 7.07 -2.92 12.70
CA TRP A 22 8.27 -2.28 13.27
C TRP A 22 9.13 -3.27 14.06
N ALA A 23 8.53 -4.06 14.96
CA ALA A 23 9.28 -5.06 15.72
C ALA A 23 10.01 -6.06 14.79
N VAL A 24 9.31 -6.53 13.74
CA VAL A 24 9.92 -7.39 12.71
C VAL A 24 11.03 -6.67 11.97
N SER A 25 10.85 -5.37 11.65
CA SER A 25 11.85 -4.56 10.96
C SER A 25 13.13 -4.38 11.78
N VAL A 26 13.02 -4.19 13.08
CA VAL A 26 14.16 -4.10 14.00
C VAL A 26 14.93 -5.42 14.03
N MET A 27 14.23 -6.56 14.12
CA MET A 27 14.83 -7.89 14.11
C MET A 27 15.57 -8.17 12.79
N LYS A 28 14.99 -7.77 11.67
CA LYS A 28 15.58 -7.96 10.33
C LYS A 28 16.56 -6.87 9.92
N ARG A 29 16.67 -5.79 10.68
CA ARG A 29 17.42 -4.58 10.34
C ARG A 29 17.06 -4.00 8.99
N ASP A 30 15.76 -4.05 8.65
CA ASP A 30 15.24 -3.62 7.37
C ASP A 30 13.91 -2.86 7.58
N ALA A 31 13.93 -1.54 7.44
CA ALA A 31 12.74 -0.71 7.58
C ALA A 31 11.86 -0.72 6.31
N SER A 32 12.40 -1.16 5.17
CA SER A 32 11.65 -1.18 3.90
C SER A 32 10.52 -2.21 3.86
N ILE A 33 10.45 -3.12 4.84
CA ILE A 33 9.29 -4.01 4.99
C ILE A 33 7.97 -3.26 5.18
N VAL A 34 7.99 -2.00 5.66
CA VAL A 34 6.79 -1.17 5.79
C VAL A 34 6.09 -0.96 4.45
N ASP A 35 6.83 -0.94 3.34
CA ASP A 35 6.25 -0.80 1.99
C ASP A 35 5.29 -1.96 1.66
N ALA A 36 5.59 -3.17 2.13
CA ALA A 36 4.72 -4.33 1.94
C ALA A 36 3.45 -4.29 2.83
N LEU A 37 3.48 -3.55 3.94
CA LEU A 37 2.33 -3.36 4.81
C LEU A 37 1.30 -2.37 4.22
N TRP A 38 1.70 -1.53 3.26
CA TRP A 38 0.87 -0.45 2.73
C TRP A 38 -0.49 -0.95 2.21
N GLY A 39 -0.50 -1.95 1.33
CA GLY A 39 -1.75 -2.57 0.86
C GLY A 39 -2.62 -3.16 1.98
N PRO A 40 -2.07 -4.05 2.83
CA PRO A 40 -2.79 -4.61 3.99
C PRO A 40 -3.41 -3.58 4.92
N MET A 41 -2.81 -2.40 5.12
CA MET A 41 -3.39 -1.34 5.94
C MET A 41 -4.77 -0.90 5.44
N PHE A 42 -4.97 -0.75 4.13
CA PHE A 42 -6.26 -0.36 3.57
C PHE A 42 -7.32 -1.46 3.72
N VAL A 43 -6.92 -2.73 3.62
CA VAL A 43 -7.81 -3.87 3.89
C VAL A 43 -8.23 -3.88 5.36
N LEU A 44 -7.27 -3.73 6.28
CA LEU A 44 -7.55 -3.66 7.73
C LEU A 44 -8.49 -2.49 8.07
N ALA A 45 -8.25 -1.31 7.47
CA ALA A 45 -9.14 -0.17 7.63
C ALA A 45 -10.56 -0.48 7.15
N ALA A 46 -10.72 -1.00 5.93
CA ALA A 46 -12.01 -1.33 5.34
C ALA A 46 -12.77 -2.39 6.16
N LEU A 47 -12.07 -3.43 6.62
CA LEU A 47 -12.64 -4.46 7.51
C LEU A 47 -13.11 -3.87 8.84
N THR A 48 -12.32 -2.96 9.42
CA THR A 48 -12.68 -2.30 10.70
C THR A 48 -13.87 -1.37 10.53
N TYR A 49 -13.95 -0.63 9.44
CA TYR A 49 -15.08 0.24 9.11
C TYR A 49 -16.38 -0.55 8.91
N GLY A 50 -16.30 -1.70 8.24
CA GLY A 50 -17.45 -2.56 7.94
C GLY A 50 -17.88 -3.48 9.09
N TRP A 51 -17.19 -3.45 10.22
CA TRP A 51 -17.50 -4.35 11.33
C TRP A 51 -18.84 -4.02 12.03
N PRO A 52 -19.72 -5.02 12.32
CA PRO A 52 -19.63 -6.45 11.95
C PRO A 52 -19.94 -6.67 10.46
N LEU A 53 -19.13 -7.51 9.78
CA LEU A 53 -19.18 -7.71 8.32
C LEU A 53 -20.53 -8.25 7.83
N ALA A 54 -21.27 -8.97 8.69
CA ALA A 54 -22.62 -9.47 8.37
C ALA A 54 -23.64 -8.36 8.08
N GLY A 55 -23.38 -7.12 8.52
CA GLY A 55 -24.22 -5.94 8.26
C GLY A 55 -23.71 -5.06 7.11
N MET A 56 -22.62 -5.46 6.45
CA MET A 56 -22.07 -4.71 5.33
C MET A 56 -22.96 -4.86 4.10
N GLY A 57 -23.39 -3.74 3.52
CA GLY A 57 -24.16 -3.73 2.31
C GLY A 57 -23.37 -4.16 1.06
N GLU A 58 -24.07 -4.39 -0.05
CA GLU A 58 -23.46 -4.83 -1.32
C GLU A 58 -22.35 -3.89 -1.81
N ARG A 59 -22.55 -2.56 -1.69
CA ARG A 59 -21.52 -1.56 -2.02
C ARG A 59 -20.28 -1.74 -1.16
N GLY A 60 -20.43 -1.91 0.15
CA GLY A 60 -19.32 -2.12 1.06
C GLY A 60 -18.54 -3.39 0.72
N THR A 61 -19.24 -4.46 0.40
CA THR A 61 -18.65 -5.75 -0.03
C THR A 61 -17.87 -5.57 -1.34
N LEU A 62 -18.44 -4.88 -2.33
CA LEU A 62 -17.77 -4.57 -3.60
C LEU A 62 -16.47 -3.78 -3.36
N VAL A 63 -16.54 -2.71 -2.55
CA VAL A 63 -15.38 -1.87 -2.24
C VAL A 63 -14.30 -2.68 -1.51
N LEU A 64 -14.68 -3.50 -0.53
CA LEU A 64 -13.73 -4.36 0.18
C LEU A 64 -13.05 -5.35 -0.77
N ALA A 65 -13.80 -5.96 -1.70
CA ALA A 65 -13.23 -6.88 -2.69
C ALA A 65 -12.22 -6.18 -3.62
N LEU A 66 -12.54 -4.98 -4.10
CA LEU A 66 -11.64 -4.19 -4.96
C LEU A 66 -10.37 -3.76 -4.22
N VAL A 67 -10.50 -3.30 -2.98
CA VAL A 67 -9.37 -2.93 -2.12
C VAL A 67 -8.49 -4.15 -1.82
N ALA A 68 -9.11 -5.32 -1.53
CA ALA A 68 -8.37 -6.54 -1.28
C ALA A 68 -7.59 -7.01 -2.52
N ALA A 69 -8.20 -6.95 -3.71
CA ALA A 69 -7.53 -7.29 -4.96
C ALA A 69 -6.32 -6.37 -5.23
N TRP A 70 -6.50 -5.06 -5.06
CA TRP A 70 -5.42 -4.09 -5.19
C TRP A 70 -4.31 -4.31 -4.15
N ALA A 71 -4.67 -4.50 -2.89
CA ALA A 71 -3.73 -4.71 -1.81
C ALA A 71 -2.90 -6.00 -2.00
N LEU A 72 -3.55 -7.09 -2.41
CA LEU A 72 -2.89 -8.35 -2.71
C LEU A 72 -1.86 -8.17 -3.84
N ARG A 73 -2.29 -7.57 -4.96
CA ARG A 73 -1.42 -7.29 -6.11
C ARG A 73 -0.22 -6.45 -5.69
N LEU A 74 -0.44 -5.33 -4.98
CA LEU A 74 0.62 -4.43 -4.54
C LEU A 74 1.60 -5.13 -3.59
N THR A 75 1.07 -5.85 -2.60
CA THR A 75 1.90 -6.55 -1.61
C THR A 75 2.76 -7.62 -2.26
N VAL A 76 2.18 -8.45 -3.14
CA VAL A 76 2.93 -9.48 -3.88
C VAL A 76 4.04 -8.84 -4.72
N TYR A 77 3.72 -7.76 -5.44
CA TYR A 77 4.72 -7.05 -6.24
C TYR A 77 5.86 -6.49 -5.39
N VAL A 78 5.56 -5.81 -4.28
CA VAL A 78 6.57 -5.23 -3.39
C VAL A 78 7.45 -6.32 -2.77
N LEU A 79 6.85 -7.41 -2.29
CA LEU A 79 7.60 -8.53 -1.72
C LEU A 79 8.50 -9.19 -2.77
N ALA A 80 7.99 -9.44 -3.98
CA ALA A 80 8.79 -10.03 -5.06
C ALA A 80 9.93 -9.11 -5.50
N ARG A 81 9.66 -7.79 -5.60
CA ARG A 81 10.68 -6.79 -5.94
C ARG A 81 11.80 -6.71 -4.92
N ASN A 82 11.46 -6.77 -3.62
CA ASN A 82 12.41 -6.58 -2.53
C ASN A 82 13.12 -7.87 -2.13
N HIS A 83 12.63 -9.03 -2.60
CA HIS A 83 13.21 -10.32 -2.22
C HIS A 83 14.73 -10.39 -2.53
N GLY A 84 15.51 -10.68 -1.51
CA GLY A 84 16.98 -10.83 -1.63
C GLY A 84 17.79 -9.54 -1.84
N ARG A 85 17.14 -8.33 -1.79
CA ARG A 85 17.82 -7.05 -2.08
C ARG A 85 18.31 -6.29 -0.84
N GLY A 86 17.94 -6.73 0.38
CA GLY A 86 18.19 -5.98 1.60
C GLY A 86 17.40 -4.67 1.69
N GLU A 87 17.74 -3.83 2.66
CA GLU A 87 17.02 -2.57 2.91
C GLU A 87 17.13 -1.61 1.72
N ASP A 88 15.98 -1.05 1.29
CA ASP A 88 15.89 -0.05 0.22
C ASP A 88 16.73 1.19 0.57
N TYR A 89 17.40 1.77 -0.44
CA TYR A 89 18.31 2.92 -0.27
C TYR A 89 17.67 4.11 0.42
N ARG A 90 16.37 4.37 0.20
CA ARG A 90 15.63 5.47 0.85
C ARG A 90 15.63 5.30 2.36
N TYR A 91 15.38 4.09 2.85
CA TYR A 91 15.37 3.79 4.28
C TYR A 91 16.78 3.78 4.88
N ARG A 92 17.79 3.34 4.12
CA ARG A 92 19.20 3.47 4.52
C ARG A 92 19.62 4.91 4.71
N ASP A 93 19.14 5.82 3.85
CA ASP A 93 19.42 7.26 3.97
C ASP A 93 18.69 7.87 5.17
N ILE A 94 17.41 7.50 5.40
CA ILE A 94 16.68 7.92 6.59
C ILE A 94 17.39 7.42 7.85
N ARG A 95 17.85 6.17 7.86
CA ARG A 95 18.63 5.59 8.96
C ARG A 95 19.86 6.41 9.26
N ARG A 96 20.69 6.66 8.24
CA ARG A 96 21.94 7.44 8.39
C ARG A 96 21.73 8.82 8.99
N ARG A 97 20.66 9.51 8.58
CA ARG A 97 20.33 10.85 9.08
C ARG A 97 19.78 10.85 10.50
N ASN A 98 19.31 9.72 11.00
CA ASN A 98 18.62 9.61 12.29
C ASN A 98 19.37 8.75 13.32
N GLU A 99 20.62 8.35 13.03
CA GLU A 99 21.50 7.76 14.05
C GLU A 99 21.90 8.82 15.10
N PRO A 100 22.20 8.44 16.35
CA PRO A 100 21.98 7.11 16.92
C PRO A 100 20.48 6.86 17.23
N ASN A 101 20.13 5.60 17.54
CA ASN A 101 18.78 5.19 17.97
C ASN A 101 17.71 5.20 16.86
N PHE A 102 18.12 5.00 15.59
CA PHE A 102 17.16 4.92 14.49
C PHE A 102 16.03 3.89 14.73
N ALA A 103 16.34 2.75 15.36
CA ALA A 103 15.34 1.75 15.69
C ALA A 103 14.15 2.34 16.45
N LEU A 104 14.37 3.16 17.48
CA LEU A 104 13.32 3.83 18.23
C LEU A 104 12.67 4.97 17.42
N LYS A 105 13.47 5.78 16.74
CA LYS A 105 12.96 6.90 15.94
C LYS A 105 12.09 6.43 14.78
N SER A 106 12.37 5.26 14.21
CA SER A 106 11.58 4.69 13.11
C SER A 106 10.14 4.38 13.49
N VAL A 107 9.83 4.16 14.77
CA VAL A 107 8.44 3.97 15.25
C VAL A 107 7.54 5.08 14.75
N TYR A 108 7.95 6.34 14.92
CA TYR A 108 7.13 7.49 14.51
C TYR A 108 7.50 8.04 13.14
N LEU A 109 8.81 8.05 12.75
CA LEU A 109 9.24 8.62 11.47
C LEU A 109 8.85 7.77 10.26
N VAL A 110 8.73 6.44 10.45
CA VAL A 110 8.43 5.51 9.36
C VAL A 110 7.09 4.83 9.60
N PHE A 111 6.98 4.01 10.64
CA PHE A 111 5.83 3.13 10.84
C PHE A 111 4.58 3.88 11.30
N GLY A 112 4.70 4.77 12.30
CA GLY A 112 3.59 5.59 12.80
C GLY A 112 3.09 6.57 11.74
N LEU A 113 4.01 7.24 11.01
CA LEU A 113 3.66 8.12 9.91
C LEU A 113 2.85 7.37 8.83
N GLN A 114 3.28 6.16 8.43
CA GLN A 114 2.59 5.34 7.45
C GLN A 114 1.18 4.95 7.92
N ALA A 115 1.02 4.58 9.20
CA ALA A 115 -0.27 4.23 9.76
C ALA A 115 -1.24 5.43 9.76
N VAL A 116 -0.77 6.61 10.15
CA VAL A 116 -1.58 7.83 10.14
C VAL A 116 -1.95 8.23 8.71
N LEU A 117 -1.00 8.18 7.77
CA LEU A 117 -1.28 8.48 6.36
C LEU A 117 -2.28 7.47 5.76
N ALA A 118 -2.10 6.17 6.01
CA ALA A 118 -3.04 5.15 5.55
C ALA A 118 -4.44 5.38 6.12
N TRP A 119 -4.54 5.75 7.40
CA TRP A 119 -5.81 6.10 8.03
C TRP A 119 -6.47 7.30 7.36
N LEU A 120 -5.77 8.40 7.15
CA LEU A 120 -6.29 9.60 6.49
C LEU A 120 -6.74 9.31 5.05
N ILE A 121 -5.91 8.61 4.29
CA ILE A 121 -6.21 8.26 2.88
C ILE A 121 -7.36 7.26 2.78
N SER A 122 -7.58 6.44 3.82
CA SER A 122 -8.70 5.48 3.84
C SER A 122 -10.06 6.10 4.18
N MET A 123 -10.17 7.40 4.49
CA MET A 123 -11.45 8.05 4.82
C MET A 123 -12.54 7.90 3.73
N PRO A 124 -12.25 7.98 2.42
CA PRO A 124 -13.24 7.68 1.39
C PRO A 124 -13.76 6.23 1.46
N LEU A 125 -12.91 5.27 1.85
CA LEU A 125 -13.35 3.88 2.05
C LEU A 125 -14.33 3.76 3.20
N PHE A 126 -14.14 4.54 4.28
CA PHE A 126 -15.07 4.58 5.40
C PHE A 126 -16.48 4.92 4.92
N VAL A 127 -16.63 6.00 4.14
CA VAL A 127 -17.93 6.42 3.62
C VAL A 127 -18.54 5.36 2.69
N ALA A 128 -17.74 4.74 1.84
CA ALA A 128 -18.21 3.75 0.88
C ALA A 128 -18.63 2.44 1.57
N VAL A 129 -17.85 1.95 2.52
CA VAL A 129 -18.07 0.68 3.23
C VAL A 129 -19.24 0.76 4.20
N THR A 130 -19.46 1.92 4.85
CA THR A 130 -20.58 2.12 5.78
C THR A 130 -21.88 2.52 5.10
N SER A 131 -21.88 2.73 3.77
CA SER A 131 -23.06 3.13 3.02
C SER A 131 -24.10 2.02 2.97
N SER A 132 -25.33 2.32 3.37
CA SER A 132 -26.47 1.43 3.23
C SER A 132 -27.15 1.52 1.85
N ARG A 133 -26.69 2.41 0.98
CA ARG A 133 -27.27 2.59 -0.38
C ARG A 133 -26.89 1.41 -1.28
N PRO A 134 -27.84 0.90 -2.11
CA PRO A 134 -27.51 -0.12 -3.09
C PRO A 134 -26.49 0.39 -4.12
N PRO A 135 -25.72 -0.51 -4.74
CA PRO A 135 -24.84 -0.16 -5.85
C PRO A 135 -25.62 0.50 -7.01
N ASN A 136 -24.97 1.40 -7.72
CA ASN A 136 -25.53 2.08 -8.87
C ASN A 136 -24.53 2.15 -10.03
N VAL A 137 -24.89 2.84 -11.11
CA VAL A 137 -24.04 2.96 -12.31
C VAL A 137 -22.65 3.56 -12.01
N LEU A 138 -22.56 4.50 -11.05
CA LEU A 138 -21.27 5.10 -10.68
C LEU A 138 -20.36 4.06 -9.98
N ASP A 139 -20.93 3.15 -9.20
CA ASP A 139 -20.17 2.06 -8.59
C ASP A 139 -19.61 1.10 -9.66
N ALA A 140 -20.42 0.81 -10.70
CA ALA A 140 -19.97 -0.02 -11.82
C ALA A 140 -18.86 0.66 -12.63
N ILE A 141 -18.99 1.97 -12.90
CA ILE A 141 -17.93 2.75 -13.57
C ILE A 141 -16.67 2.77 -12.70
N GLY A 142 -16.80 3.04 -11.40
CA GLY A 142 -15.68 3.03 -10.46
C GLY A 142 -14.97 1.68 -10.40
N ALA A 143 -15.72 0.59 -10.31
CA ALA A 143 -15.17 -0.77 -10.35
C ALA A 143 -14.44 -1.07 -11.67
N GLY A 144 -15.01 -0.63 -12.79
CA GLY A 144 -14.36 -0.72 -14.12
C GLY A 144 -13.04 0.04 -14.19
N LEU A 145 -12.99 1.25 -13.63
CA LEU A 145 -11.76 2.07 -13.58
C LEU A 145 -10.71 1.41 -12.68
N VAL A 146 -11.09 0.85 -11.53
CA VAL A 146 -10.18 0.11 -10.66
C VAL A 146 -9.65 -1.12 -11.38
N GLY A 147 -10.52 -1.91 -12.03
CA GLY A 147 -10.12 -3.08 -12.81
C GLY A 147 -9.14 -2.72 -13.92
N PHE A 148 -9.43 -1.67 -14.68
CA PHE A 148 -8.51 -1.14 -15.70
C PHE A 148 -7.16 -0.73 -15.08
N GLY A 149 -7.18 0.01 -13.96
CA GLY A 149 -5.96 0.42 -13.25
C GLY A 149 -5.11 -0.77 -12.80
N LEU A 150 -5.74 -1.81 -12.24
CA LEU A 150 -5.07 -3.04 -11.81
C LEU A 150 -4.36 -3.74 -12.98
N VAL A 151 -5.02 -3.86 -14.12
CA VAL A 151 -4.42 -4.45 -15.33
C VAL A 151 -3.27 -3.58 -15.83
N PHE A 152 -3.50 -2.26 -15.95
CA PHE A 152 -2.51 -1.31 -16.44
C PHE A 152 -1.23 -1.32 -15.57
N GLU A 153 -1.38 -1.23 -14.24
CA GLU A 153 -0.25 -1.31 -13.31
C GLU A 153 0.46 -2.66 -13.38
N SER A 154 -0.29 -3.77 -13.49
CA SER A 154 0.31 -5.10 -13.57
C SER A 154 1.16 -5.28 -14.82
N VAL A 155 0.68 -4.78 -15.97
CA VAL A 155 1.42 -4.80 -17.22
C VAL A 155 2.65 -3.90 -17.15
N ALA A 156 2.52 -2.68 -16.59
CA ALA A 156 3.63 -1.75 -16.44
C ALA A 156 4.74 -2.33 -15.53
N ASP A 157 4.36 -2.93 -14.41
CA ASP A 157 5.30 -3.57 -13.49
C ASP A 157 5.98 -4.80 -14.11
N TRP A 158 5.23 -5.59 -14.89
CA TRP A 158 5.78 -6.72 -15.63
C TRP A 158 6.81 -6.26 -16.68
N GLN A 159 6.49 -5.23 -17.48
CA GLN A 159 7.42 -4.65 -18.44
C GLN A 159 8.71 -4.17 -17.76
N LEU A 160 8.59 -3.45 -16.63
CA LEU A 160 9.74 -2.99 -15.86
C LEU A 160 10.55 -4.15 -15.28
N ALA A 161 9.89 -5.20 -14.79
CA ALA A 161 10.57 -6.38 -14.28
C ALA A 161 11.36 -7.12 -15.37
N GLN A 162 10.79 -7.25 -16.58
CA GLN A 162 11.47 -7.85 -17.72
C GLN A 162 12.68 -7.02 -18.16
N PHE A 163 12.51 -5.70 -18.28
CA PHE A 163 13.59 -4.79 -18.66
C PHE A 163 14.79 -4.89 -17.69
N ARG A 164 14.52 -4.96 -16.38
CA ARG A 164 15.56 -5.06 -15.33
C ARG A 164 16.25 -6.42 -15.24
N ARG A 165 15.68 -7.47 -15.84
CA ARG A 165 16.32 -8.80 -15.89
C ARG A 165 17.48 -8.86 -16.88
N ASP A 166 17.47 -8.02 -17.90
CA ASP A 166 18.53 -7.95 -18.89
C ASP A 166 19.71 -7.13 -18.33
N PRO A 167 20.91 -7.74 -18.18
CA PRO A 167 22.09 -7.02 -17.72
C PRO A 167 22.54 -5.87 -18.61
N ALA A 168 22.18 -5.91 -19.90
CA ALA A 168 22.50 -4.86 -20.88
C ALA A 168 21.80 -3.53 -20.54
N ASN A 169 20.67 -3.58 -19.83
CA ASN A 169 19.89 -2.41 -19.45
C ASN A 169 20.33 -1.78 -18.11
N ARG A 170 21.48 -2.17 -17.55
CA ARG A 170 21.98 -1.61 -16.28
C ARG A 170 22.28 -0.11 -16.44
N GLY A 171 21.65 0.70 -15.61
CA GLY A 171 21.80 2.17 -15.63
C GLY A 171 20.93 2.88 -16.65
N GLU A 172 20.13 2.15 -17.44
CA GLU A 172 19.17 2.72 -18.37
C GLU A 172 17.76 2.79 -17.79
N GLY A 173 16.96 3.73 -18.30
CA GLY A 173 15.54 3.87 -17.98
C GLY A 173 14.68 3.23 -19.05
N LEU A 174 13.61 2.53 -18.63
CA LEU A 174 12.64 1.96 -19.56
C LEU A 174 11.89 3.09 -20.30
N SER A 175 12.09 3.20 -21.61
CA SER A 175 11.54 4.27 -22.47
C SER A 175 10.57 3.76 -23.53
N HIS A 176 10.13 2.49 -23.45
CA HIS A 176 9.21 1.88 -24.40
C HIS A 176 7.98 1.25 -23.70
N GLY A 177 7.02 0.77 -24.47
CA GLY A 177 5.76 0.21 -23.95
C GLY A 177 4.95 1.28 -23.20
N LEU A 178 4.36 0.92 -22.07
CA LEU A 178 3.56 1.83 -21.24
C LEU A 178 4.40 2.96 -20.63
N TRP A 179 5.71 2.79 -20.55
CA TRP A 179 6.64 3.77 -19.97
C TRP A 179 7.09 4.85 -20.97
N ARG A 180 6.73 4.73 -22.27
CA ARG A 180 7.15 5.67 -23.31
C ARG A 180 6.77 7.13 -23.03
N ASN A 181 5.61 7.34 -22.40
CA ASN A 181 5.09 8.65 -22.07
C ASN A 181 5.37 9.07 -20.62
N SER A 182 6.17 8.31 -19.88
CA SER A 182 6.57 8.64 -18.52
C SER A 182 7.79 9.55 -18.56
N ASP A 183 7.64 10.83 -18.18
CA ASP A 183 8.74 11.80 -18.04
C ASP A 183 9.71 11.49 -16.86
N ARG A 184 9.54 10.36 -16.22
CA ARG A 184 10.53 9.89 -15.25
C ARG A 184 11.78 9.46 -16.01
N LYS A 185 12.63 10.42 -16.31
CA LYS A 185 14.05 10.15 -16.51
C LYS A 185 14.47 9.37 -15.27
N SER A 186 14.61 8.06 -15.41
CA SER A 186 15.03 7.22 -14.30
C SER A 186 16.35 7.79 -13.82
N THR A 187 16.34 8.29 -12.60
CA THR A 187 17.54 8.74 -11.93
C THR A 187 18.52 7.60 -12.02
N ARG A 188 19.64 7.83 -12.69
CA ARG A 188 20.75 6.88 -12.76
C ARG A 188 21.12 6.52 -11.33
N LEU A 189 20.95 5.30 -10.97
CA LEU A 189 21.47 4.70 -9.75
C LEU A 189 22.69 3.86 -10.08
#